data_7a46137539b36ce83a95523615243bad
#
_entry.id   7a46137539b36ce83a95523615243bad
#
_cell.length_a   1.000
_cell.length_b   1.000
_cell.length_c   1.000
_cell.angle_alpha   90.00
_cell.angle_beta   90.00
_cell.angle_gamma   90.00
#
_symmetry.space_group_name_H-M   'P 1'
#
loop_
_entity.id
_entity.type
_entity.pdbx_description
1 polymer ?
#
loop_
_entity_poly.entity_id
_entity_poly.type
_entity_poly.pdbx_seq_one_letter_code
_entity_poly.pdbx_strand_id
1 'polypeptide(L)'
;MKRIIALIITLILSCSAVSALAAGNIQATEDKASYVLSHSDGYRVYYYAVVTNNGDKRACINDLLFEIRDRDDVTFESTSKYSLYPEILEPGQSGWLVITRDVKDVDDKGLIDHFNLTITSKTADDDEEIRALTASAEYVDKDEDDNEDVLRATVTNSGDENAFKVTVAMAARDAEGKLLYIVGDSTRDIGLATGNTLLMRAFIRSDIMDAIEDAGAEVAAAEAMAYRVVDTDD
;
A
#
# COMPACT_ATOMS: atom_id res chain seq x y z
N MET A 1 39.76 -51.85 -33.23
CA MET A 1 39.87 -50.90 -32.15
C MET A 1 38.53 -50.21 -31.99
N LYS A 2 37.68 -50.69 -31.04
CA LYS A 2 36.33 -50.14 -30.78
C LYS A 2 36.49 -49.10 -29.65
N ARG A 3 36.26 -47.83 -29.97
CA ARG A 3 36.20 -46.76 -28.97
C ARG A 3 34.86 -46.77 -28.27
N ILE A 4 34.83 -47.14 -27.00
CA ILE A 4 33.69 -47.01 -26.13
C ILE A 4 33.65 -45.56 -25.68
N ILE A 5 32.63 -44.80 -26.12
CA ILE A 5 32.33 -43.48 -25.65
C ILE A 5 31.45 -43.67 -24.41
N ALA A 6 32.01 -43.46 -23.24
CA ALA A 6 31.25 -43.38 -21.99
C ALA A 6 30.49 -42.05 -21.94
N LEU A 7 29.18 -42.10 -22.08
CA LEU A 7 28.27 -40.96 -21.92
C LEU A 7 28.07 -40.76 -20.41
N ILE A 8 28.80 -39.80 -19.82
CA ILE A 8 28.55 -39.37 -18.45
C ILE A 8 27.30 -38.49 -18.48
N ILE A 9 26.15 -39.03 -18.08
CA ILE A 9 24.96 -38.28 -17.82
C ILE A 9 25.16 -37.64 -16.46
N THR A 10 25.59 -36.40 -16.44
CA THR A 10 25.58 -35.56 -15.23
C THR A 10 24.13 -35.20 -14.94
N LEU A 11 23.51 -35.95 -14.03
CA LEU A 11 22.21 -35.62 -13.46
C LEU A 11 22.41 -34.36 -12.57
N ILE A 12 22.18 -33.18 -13.15
CA ILE A 12 22.07 -31.96 -12.38
C ILE A 12 20.77 -32.08 -11.60
N LEU A 13 20.85 -32.57 -10.36
CA LEU A 13 19.79 -32.34 -9.38
C LEU A 13 19.74 -30.82 -9.15
N SER A 14 18.89 -30.14 -9.88
CA SER A 14 18.42 -28.82 -9.47
C SER A 14 17.66 -29.05 -8.17
N CYS A 15 18.36 -28.97 -7.05
CA CYS A 15 17.75 -28.70 -5.76
C CYS A 15 17.10 -27.31 -5.90
N SER A 16 15.88 -27.29 -6.41
CA SER A 16 14.97 -26.20 -6.09
C SER A 16 14.90 -26.20 -4.57
N ALA A 17 15.66 -25.30 -3.95
CA ALA A 17 15.38 -24.91 -2.60
C ALA A 17 13.93 -24.42 -2.63
N VAL A 18 13.00 -25.29 -2.28
CA VAL A 18 11.69 -24.88 -1.80
C VAL A 18 12.03 -24.11 -0.54
N SER A 19 12.24 -22.80 -0.69
CA SER A 19 12.22 -21.89 0.44
C SER A 19 10.91 -22.20 1.11
N ALA A 20 10.97 -22.78 2.31
CA ALA A 20 9.79 -22.93 3.13
C ALA A 20 9.21 -21.53 3.24
N LEU A 21 8.10 -21.27 2.53
CA LEU A 21 7.43 -20.00 2.56
C LEU A 21 7.14 -19.73 4.03
N ALA A 22 7.69 -18.66 4.56
CA ALA A 22 7.44 -18.28 5.94
C ALA A 22 5.93 -18.10 6.09
N ALA A 23 5.37 -18.55 7.20
CA ALA A 23 3.93 -18.62 7.45
C ALA A 23 3.18 -17.29 7.18
N GLY A 24 3.84 -16.15 7.24
CA GLY A 24 3.35 -14.85 6.80
C GLY A 24 4.55 -14.09 6.22
N ASN A 25 4.45 -13.55 5.01
CA ASN A 25 5.57 -12.91 4.32
C ASN A 25 5.11 -11.71 3.50
N ILE A 26 4.87 -10.58 4.19
CA ILE A 26 4.52 -9.32 3.55
C ILE A 26 5.81 -8.62 3.13
N GLN A 27 5.90 -8.26 1.86
CA GLN A 27 7.03 -7.55 1.28
C GLN A 27 6.56 -6.36 0.44
N ALA A 28 7.30 -5.25 0.49
CA ALA A 28 7.08 -4.14 -0.41
C ALA A 28 7.51 -4.52 -1.83
N THR A 29 6.75 -4.06 -2.80
CA THR A 29 7.07 -4.19 -4.22
C THR A 29 7.86 -2.98 -4.71
N GLU A 30 8.26 -2.96 -5.99
CA GLU A 30 8.85 -1.78 -6.61
C GLU A 30 7.83 -0.70 -6.99
N ASP A 31 6.51 -1.00 -6.87
CA ASP A 31 5.43 -0.04 -7.11
C ASP A 31 5.24 0.85 -5.87
N LYS A 32 5.91 1.98 -5.89
CA LYS A 32 5.98 2.93 -4.76
C LYS A 32 6.14 4.36 -5.24
N ALA A 33 5.71 5.31 -4.41
CA ALA A 33 5.91 6.73 -4.58
C ALA A 33 6.33 7.39 -3.27
N SER A 34 7.10 8.47 -3.35
CA SER A 34 7.49 9.22 -2.17
C SER A 34 7.65 10.70 -2.49
N TYR A 35 7.21 11.54 -1.56
CA TYR A 35 7.28 12.99 -1.66
C TYR A 35 7.86 13.59 -0.39
N VAL A 36 8.76 14.56 -0.55
CA VAL A 36 9.34 15.34 0.56
C VAL A 36 8.84 16.78 0.39
N LEU A 37 7.96 17.20 1.26
CA LEU A 37 7.29 18.51 1.18
C LEU A 37 7.71 19.40 2.35
N SER A 38 7.77 20.70 2.12
CA SER A 38 8.03 21.67 3.19
C SER A 38 6.94 21.62 4.25
N HIS A 39 7.31 21.63 5.50
CA HIS A 39 6.40 21.62 6.65
C HIS A 39 6.98 22.46 7.77
N SER A 40 6.14 23.14 8.53
CA SER A 40 6.46 24.15 9.54
C SER A 40 7.94 24.29 9.97
N ASP A 41 8.50 23.28 10.60
CA ASP A 41 9.85 23.26 11.19
C ASP A 41 10.81 22.29 10.46
N GLY A 42 10.62 22.09 9.13
CA GLY A 42 11.42 21.17 8.36
C GLY A 42 10.66 20.61 7.16
N TYR A 43 10.59 19.29 7.06
CA TYR A 43 9.94 18.59 5.95
C TYR A 43 8.98 17.53 6.45
N ARG A 44 8.03 17.15 5.59
CA ARG A 44 7.18 15.98 5.76
C ARG A 44 7.41 15.03 4.61
N VAL A 45 7.69 13.79 4.95
CA VAL A 45 7.83 12.69 4.00
C VAL A 45 6.49 11.96 3.92
N TYR A 46 6.02 11.76 2.70
CA TYR A 46 4.93 10.87 2.34
C TYR A 46 5.52 9.70 1.57
N TYR A 47 5.21 8.50 1.99
CA TYR A 47 5.66 7.28 1.33
C TYR A 47 4.48 6.34 1.13
N TYR A 48 4.31 5.91 -0.09
CA TYR A 48 3.25 5.02 -0.55
C TYR A 48 3.88 3.81 -1.20
N ALA A 49 3.37 2.61 -0.90
CA ALA A 49 3.88 1.39 -1.52
C ALA A 49 2.78 0.35 -1.67
N VAL A 50 2.87 -0.44 -2.71
CA VAL A 50 2.16 -1.72 -2.79
C VAL A 50 2.98 -2.74 -2.02
N VAL A 51 2.32 -3.48 -1.13
CA VAL A 51 2.92 -4.62 -0.42
C VAL A 51 2.16 -5.89 -0.80
N THR A 52 2.83 -7.04 -0.83
CA THR A 52 2.23 -8.31 -1.18
C THR A 52 2.57 -9.38 -0.16
N ASN A 53 1.59 -10.19 0.23
CA ASN A 53 1.83 -11.37 1.04
C ASN A 53 2.30 -12.53 0.15
N ASN A 54 3.61 -12.76 0.14
CA ASN A 54 4.26 -13.86 -0.60
C ASN A 54 4.30 -15.16 0.22
N GLY A 55 3.68 -15.21 1.40
CA GLY A 55 3.54 -16.38 2.24
C GLY A 55 2.41 -17.31 1.80
N ASP A 56 2.27 -18.43 2.48
CA ASP A 56 1.25 -19.45 2.26
C ASP A 56 0.06 -19.35 3.23
N LYS A 57 0.12 -18.41 4.16
CA LYS A 57 -0.94 -18.11 5.12
C LYS A 57 -1.28 -16.63 5.12
N ARG A 58 -2.48 -16.32 5.59
CA ARG A 58 -2.91 -14.94 5.83
C ARG A 58 -1.94 -14.26 6.82
N ALA A 59 -1.63 -13.00 6.57
CA ALA A 59 -0.59 -12.29 7.29
C ALA A 59 -0.96 -10.85 7.60
N CYS A 60 -0.46 -10.35 8.72
CA CYS A 60 -0.43 -8.94 9.06
C CYS A 60 1.00 -8.47 9.35
N ILE A 61 1.24 -7.19 9.33
CA ILE A 61 2.53 -6.60 9.72
C ILE A 61 2.64 -6.72 11.25
N ASN A 62 3.70 -7.38 11.72
CA ASN A 62 4.01 -7.48 13.15
C ASN A 62 4.85 -6.30 13.62
N ASP A 63 5.82 -5.90 12.79
CA ASP A 63 6.69 -4.76 13.05
C ASP A 63 7.10 -4.11 11.73
N LEU A 64 7.25 -2.80 11.76
CA LEU A 64 7.69 -2.01 10.63
C LEU A 64 8.67 -0.96 11.10
N LEU A 65 9.80 -0.84 10.41
CA LEU A 65 10.73 0.25 10.56
C LEU A 65 10.91 0.96 9.22
N PHE A 66 10.55 2.23 9.20
CA PHE A 66 10.81 3.13 8.09
C PHE A 66 11.83 4.17 8.51
N GLU A 67 12.93 4.27 7.77
CA GLU A 67 14.03 5.17 8.05
C GLU A 67 14.22 6.15 6.88
N ILE A 68 14.48 7.39 7.24
CA ILE A 68 14.78 8.49 6.32
C ILE A 68 16.25 8.80 6.47
N ARG A 69 17.01 8.69 5.38
CA ARG A 69 18.48 8.70 5.39
C ARG A 69 19.08 9.72 4.42
N ASP A 70 20.31 10.13 4.74
CA ASP A 70 21.15 10.92 3.84
C ASP A 70 21.99 10.04 2.89
N ARG A 71 22.85 10.70 2.09
CA ARG A 71 23.77 10.03 1.15
C ARG A 71 24.85 9.19 1.83
N ASP A 72 25.16 9.50 3.07
CA ASP A 72 26.16 8.79 3.87
C ASP A 72 25.51 7.65 4.70
N ASP A 73 24.25 7.34 4.42
CA ASP A 73 23.45 6.29 5.08
C ASP A 73 23.17 6.58 6.57
N VAL A 74 23.24 7.86 6.96
CA VAL A 74 22.90 8.31 8.32
C VAL A 74 21.39 8.50 8.41
N THR A 75 20.76 7.88 9.41
CA THR A 75 19.33 8.02 9.67
C THR A 75 19.03 9.36 10.35
N PHE A 76 18.25 10.23 9.71
CA PHE A 76 17.73 11.46 10.31
C PHE A 76 16.55 11.18 11.21
N GLU A 77 15.65 10.34 10.73
CA GLU A 77 14.37 10.10 11.38
C GLU A 77 13.89 8.68 11.08
N SER A 78 13.08 8.13 11.97
CA SER A 78 12.47 6.82 11.78
C SER A 78 11.06 6.78 12.34
N THR A 79 10.25 5.84 11.85
CA THR A 79 8.91 5.59 12.38
C THR A 79 8.50 4.14 12.20
N SER A 80 7.68 3.67 13.12
CA SER A 80 6.92 2.41 13.01
C SER A 80 5.42 2.65 12.77
N LYS A 81 5.01 3.93 12.54
CA LYS A 81 3.60 4.27 12.29
C LYS A 81 3.32 4.15 10.81
N TYR A 82 2.28 3.43 10.48
CA TYR A 82 1.81 3.20 9.12
C TYR A 82 0.29 2.98 9.09
N SER A 83 -0.27 3.01 7.91
CA SER A 83 -1.60 2.45 7.61
C SER A 83 -1.44 1.40 6.50
N LEU A 84 -2.11 0.27 6.63
CA LEU A 84 -2.14 -0.79 5.62
C LEU A 84 -3.58 -1.08 5.24
N TYR A 85 -3.86 -1.18 3.96
CA TYR A 85 -5.19 -1.42 3.41
C TYR A 85 -5.16 -2.63 2.44
N PRO A 86 -5.81 -3.77 2.78
CA PRO A 86 -6.36 -4.11 4.10
C PRO A 86 -5.24 -4.47 5.09
N GLU A 87 -5.56 -4.46 6.40
CA GLU A 87 -4.59 -4.74 7.47
C GLU A 87 -4.11 -6.19 7.49
N ILE A 88 -4.94 -7.12 6.98
CA ILE A 88 -4.63 -8.53 6.82
C ILE A 88 -4.65 -8.87 5.34
N LEU A 89 -3.64 -9.58 4.87
CA LEU A 89 -3.48 -9.99 3.48
C LEU A 89 -3.55 -11.52 3.37
N GLU A 90 -4.43 -12.01 2.50
CA GLU A 90 -4.45 -13.42 2.10
C GLU A 90 -3.20 -13.79 1.29
N PRO A 91 -2.85 -15.09 1.17
CA PRO A 91 -1.76 -15.52 0.31
C PRO A 91 -1.87 -14.99 -1.12
N GLY A 92 -0.83 -14.32 -1.60
CA GLY A 92 -0.78 -13.68 -2.91
C GLY A 92 -1.54 -12.36 -3.03
N GLN A 93 -2.24 -11.93 -1.98
CA GLN A 93 -2.95 -10.64 -1.98
C GLN A 93 -1.99 -9.49 -1.82
N SER A 94 -2.28 -8.40 -2.54
CA SER A 94 -1.60 -7.12 -2.37
C SER A 94 -2.44 -6.15 -1.55
N GLY A 95 -1.76 -5.27 -0.82
CA GLY A 95 -2.35 -4.16 -0.07
C GLY A 95 -1.58 -2.87 -0.29
N TRP A 96 -2.13 -1.78 0.22
CA TRP A 96 -1.56 -0.44 0.10
C TRP A 96 -1.04 0.06 1.44
N LEU A 97 0.25 0.36 1.47
CA LEU A 97 0.95 0.88 2.64
C LEU A 97 1.12 2.39 2.52
N VAL A 98 0.78 3.10 3.59
CA VAL A 98 0.94 4.55 3.71
C VAL A 98 1.77 4.86 4.95
N ILE A 99 2.84 5.63 4.77
CA ILE A 99 3.67 6.14 5.85
C ILE A 99 3.78 7.65 5.68
N THR A 100 3.58 8.37 6.77
CA THR A 100 3.81 9.82 6.82
C THR A 100 4.68 10.15 8.02
N ARG A 101 5.76 10.91 7.80
CA ARG A 101 6.67 11.28 8.89
C ARG A 101 7.19 12.70 8.74
N ASP A 102 7.16 13.46 9.83
CA ASP A 102 7.81 14.76 9.92
C ASP A 102 9.30 14.58 10.18
N VAL A 103 10.12 15.30 9.43
CA VAL A 103 11.58 15.40 9.59
C VAL A 103 11.86 16.82 10.07
N LYS A 104 12.30 16.94 11.30
CA LYS A 104 12.59 18.24 11.94
C LYS A 104 14.09 18.54 11.87
N ASP A 105 14.40 19.83 12.06
CA ASP A 105 15.80 20.31 12.16
C ASP A 105 16.67 19.98 10.92
N VAL A 106 16.02 19.86 9.76
CA VAL A 106 16.68 19.71 8.46
C VAL A 106 16.31 20.93 7.62
N ASP A 107 17.31 21.76 7.31
CA ASP A 107 17.12 23.03 6.59
C ASP A 107 17.14 22.86 5.06
N ASP A 108 17.69 21.77 4.56
CA ASP A 108 17.82 21.50 3.12
C ASP A 108 17.22 20.15 2.75
N LYS A 109 16.18 20.18 1.90
CA LYS A 109 15.54 19.00 1.33
C LYS A 109 16.54 18.06 0.65
N GLY A 110 17.61 18.60 0.03
CA GLY A 110 18.63 17.82 -0.66
C GLY A 110 19.47 16.93 0.25
N LEU A 111 19.35 17.07 1.56
CA LEU A 111 19.96 16.15 2.53
C LEU A 111 19.17 14.84 2.67
N ILE A 112 17.87 14.85 2.39
CA ILE A 112 17.02 13.65 2.41
C ILE A 112 17.21 12.92 1.08
N ASP A 113 17.97 11.81 1.09
CA ASP A 113 18.40 11.13 -0.12
C ASP A 113 17.59 9.87 -0.42
N HIS A 114 17.38 9.01 0.56
CA HIS A 114 16.67 7.75 0.35
C HIS A 114 15.92 7.26 1.59
N PHE A 115 15.09 6.22 1.36
CA PHE A 115 14.24 5.62 2.36
C PHE A 115 14.54 4.13 2.48
N ASN A 116 14.66 3.64 3.71
CA ASN A 116 14.77 2.22 4.00
C ASN A 116 13.52 1.73 4.71
N LEU A 117 12.89 0.69 4.18
CA LEU A 117 11.69 0.08 4.73
C LEU A 117 11.97 -1.38 5.08
N THR A 118 11.85 -1.70 6.35
CA THR A 118 11.93 -3.07 6.85
C THR A 118 10.56 -3.49 7.38
N ILE A 119 10.03 -4.60 6.88
CA ILE A 119 8.75 -5.18 7.31
C ILE A 119 9.01 -6.55 7.89
N THR A 120 8.50 -6.78 9.10
CA THR A 120 8.38 -8.11 9.71
C THR A 120 6.91 -8.46 9.79
N SER A 121 6.52 -9.59 9.22
CA SER A 121 5.15 -10.06 9.23
C SER A 121 4.95 -11.24 10.17
N LYS A 122 3.73 -11.45 10.60
CA LYS A 122 3.27 -12.64 11.30
C LYS A 122 2.02 -13.21 10.64
N THR A 123 1.73 -14.48 10.93
CA THR A 123 0.41 -15.05 10.59
C THR A 123 -0.66 -14.25 11.33
N ALA A 124 -1.70 -13.85 10.63
CA ALA A 124 -2.85 -13.21 11.24
C ALA A 124 -3.69 -14.25 11.99
N ASP A 125 -4.34 -13.80 13.06
CA ASP A 125 -5.23 -14.64 13.85
C ASP A 125 -6.49 -14.99 13.03
N ASP A 126 -7.15 -16.10 13.35
CA ASP A 126 -8.32 -16.60 12.60
C ASP A 126 -9.64 -15.98 13.10
N ASP A 127 -9.59 -15.15 14.14
CA ASP A 127 -10.73 -14.47 14.77
C ASP A 127 -11.22 -13.24 14.00
N GLU A 128 -10.45 -12.74 13.04
CA GLU A 128 -10.82 -11.61 12.19
C GLU A 128 -10.94 -12.04 10.72
N GLU A 129 -12.02 -11.65 10.05
CA GLU A 129 -12.24 -11.87 8.62
C GLU A 129 -12.33 -10.53 7.88
N ILE A 130 -11.57 -10.40 6.79
CA ILE A 130 -11.68 -9.27 5.88
C ILE A 130 -12.74 -9.59 4.83
N ARG A 131 -13.88 -8.91 4.89
CA ARG A 131 -14.95 -9.05 3.89
C ARG A 131 -14.89 -7.88 2.91
N ALA A 132 -14.49 -8.19 1.67
CA ALA A 132 -14.44 -7.20 0.61
C ALA A 132 -15.85 -6.75 0.20
N LEU A 133 -15.96 -5.45 -0.14
CA LEU A 133 -17.12 -4.87 -0.81
C LEU A 133 -16.75 -4.53 -2.25
N THR A 134 -17.76 -4.40 -3.11
CA THR A 134 -17.53 -3.94 -4.47
C THR A 134 -17.18 -2.45 -4.45
N ALA A 135 -16.05 -2.09 -5.03
CA ALA A 135 -15.59 -0.71 -5.11
C ALA A 135 -15.07 -0.37 -6.50
N SER A 136 -15.26 0.87 -6.92
CA SER A 136 -14.62 1.47 -8.08
C SER A 136 -14.23 2.90 -7.72
N ALA A 137 -13.20 3.45 -8.39
CA ALA A 137 -12.83 4.83 -8.22
C ALA A 137 -12.63 5.53 -9.56
N GLU A 138 -12.74 6.86 -9.51
CA GLU A 138 -12.39 7.78 -10.58
C GLU A 138 -11.54 8.93 -10.02
N TYR A 139 -10.67 9.46 -10.84
CA TYR A 139 -9.99 10.73 -10.59
C TYR A 139 -10.75 11.85 -11.30
N VAL A 140 -10.95 12.95 -10.60
CA VAL A 140 -11.59 14.16 -11.12
C VAL A 140 -10.62 15.31 -10.97
N ASP A 141 -10.10 15.76 -12.11
CA ASP A 141 -9.25 16.94 -12.19
C ASP A 141 -10.09 18.19 -11.91
N LYS A 142 -9.70 18.91 -10.86
CA LYS A 142 -10.33 20.17 -10.42
C LYS A 142 -11.87 20.10 -10.40
N ASP A 143 -12.36 19.29 -9.47
CA ASP A 143 -13.80 19.15 -9.21
C ASP A 143 -14.49 20.52 -9.26
N GLU A 144 -15.58 20.63 -10.04
CA GLU A 144 -16.31 21.89 -10.27
C GLU A 144 -16.82 22.54 -8.97
N ASP A 145 -17.10 21.73 -7.95
CA ASP A 145 -17.64 22.21 -6.67
C ASP A 145 -16.53 22.85 -5.79
N ASP A 146 -15.33 22.28 -5.77
CA ASP A 146 -14.27 22.65 -4.83
C ASP A 146 -13.01 23.19 -5.52
N ASN A 147 -12.90 23.05 -6.85
CA ASN A 147 -11.72 23.38 -7.67
C ASN A 147 -10.45 22.71 -7.15
N GLU A 148 -10.60 21.49 -6.65
CA GLU A 148 -9.52 20.65 -6.12
C GLU A 148 -9.50 19.29 -6.83
N ASP A 149 -8.34 18.64 -6.84
CA ASP A 149 -8.16 17.30 -7.38
C ASP A 149 -8.74 16.27 -6.42
N VAL A 150 -9.61 15.42 -6.91
CA VAL A 150 -10.42 14.51 -6.09
C VAL A 150 -10.33 13.07 -6.58
N LEU A 151 -10.13 12.15 -5.64
CA LEU A 151 -10.45 10.74 -5.83
C LEU A 151 -11.87 10.47 -5.34
N ARG A 152 -12.71 9.89 -6.18
CA ARG A 152 -14.08 9.50 -5.84
C ARG A 152 -14.20 7.99 -5.88
N ALA A 153 -14.62 7.37 -4.78
CA ALA A 153 -14.92 5.95 -4.73
C ALA A 153 -16.41 5.71 -4.60
N THR A 154 -16.93 4.82 -5.42
CA THR A 154 -18.29 4.27 -5.31
C THR A 154 -18.18 2.88 -4.70
N VAL A 155 -18.79 2.68 -3.52
CA VAL A 155 -18.74 1.43 -2.77
C VAL A 155 -20.15 0.87 -2.66
N THR A 156 -20.35 -0.37 -3.07
CA THR A 156 -21.65 -1.07 -2.99
C THR A 156 -21.53 -2.26 -2.05
N ASN A 157 -22.46 -2.33 -1.10
CA ASN A 157 -22.63 -3.54 -0.29
C ASN A 157 -23.52 -4.55 -1.04
N SER A 158 -22.88 -5.47 -1.74
CA SER A 158 -23.55 -6.58 -2.45
C SER A 158 -23.74 -7.83 -1.59
N GLY A 159 -23.34 -7.78 -0.31
CA GLY A 159 -23.55 -8.86 0.64
C GLY A 159 -25.00 -8.96 1.12
N ASP A 160 -25.28 -9.94 1.96
CA ASP A 160 -26.59 -10.23 2.55
C ASP A 160 -26.80 -9.56 3.92
N GLU A 161 -25.79 -8.95 4.48
CA GLU A 161 -25.82 -8.25 5.76
C GLU A 161 -25.40 -6.79 5.63
N ASN A 162 -25.84 -5.95 6.57
CA ASN A 162 -25.38 -4.57 6.66
C ASN A 162 -23.87 -4.54 6.99
N ALA A 163 -23.12 -3.71 6.26
CA ALA A 163 -21.70 -3.50 6.51
C ALA A 163 -21.50 -2.29 7.41
N PHE A 164 -20.81 -2.47 8.53
CA PHE A 164 -20.42 -1.41 9.45
C PHE A 164 -18.90 -1.23 9.40
N LYS A 165 -18.40 -0.06 9.79
CA LYS A 165 -16.98 0.27 9.83
C LYS A 165 -16.29 -0.05 8.48
N VAL A 166 -16.96 0.34 7.38
CA VAL A 166 -16.40 0.14 6.04
C VAL A 166 -15.16 1.00 5.88
N THR A 167 -14.04 0.36 5.63
CA THR A 167 -12.80 1.03 5.23
C THR A 167 -12.75 1.11 3.71
N VAL A 168 -12.43 2.28 3.20
CA VAL A 168 -12.24 2.54 1.77
C VAL A 168 -10.88 3.15 1.57
N ALA A 169 -10.06 2.51 0.76
CA ALA A 169 -8.80 3.07 0.33
C ALA A 169 -8.84 3.33 -1.18
N MET A 170 -8.23 4.43 -1.60
CA MET A 170 -8.15 4.87 -2.99
C MET A 170 -6.69 5.11 -3.35
N ALA A 171 -6.31 4.75 -4.57
CA ALA A 171 -4.98 5.01 -5.11
C ALA A 171 -5.09 5.76 -6.43
N ALA A 172 -4.21 6.73 -6.63
CA ALA A 172 -3.99 7.39 -7.92
C ALA A 172 -2.80 6.77 -8.63
N ARG A 173 -2.91 6.61 -9.96
CA ARG A 173 -1.87 6.06 -10.83
C ARG A 173 -1.64 6.93 -12.05
N ASP A 174 -0.43 6.85 -12.60
CA ASP A 174 -0.12 7.45 -13.91
C ASP A 174 -0.63 6.58 -15.07
N ALA A 175 -0.37 7.03 -16.30
CA ALA A 175 -0.78 6.33 -17.52
C ALA A 175 -0.08 4.99 -17.72
N GLU A 176 1.09 4.78 -17.13
CA GLU A 176 1.86 3.53 -17.11
C GLU A 176 1.41 2.59 -16.00
N GLY A 177 0.46 3.02 -15.15
CA GLY A 177 -0.08 2.27 -14.02
C GLY A 177 0.80 2.33 -12.77
N LYS A 178 1.81 3.21 -12.73
CA LYS A 178 2.66 3.40 -11.55
C LYS A 178 1.90 4.15 -10.46
N LEU A 179 2.10 3.71 -9.24
CA LEU A 179 1.51 4.33 -8.05
C LEU A 179 2.01 5.77 -7.86
N LEU A 180 1.09 6.70 -7.60
CA LEU A 180 1.38 8.10 -7.28
C LEU A 180 0.93 8.48 -5.88
N TYR A 181 -0.24 8.05 -5.44
CA TYR A 181 -0.84 8.49 -4.17
C TYR A 181 -1.76 7.41 -3.61
N ILE A 182 -1.87 7.35 -2.29
CA ILE A 182 -2.84 6.51 -1.58
C ILE A 182 -3.49 7.32 -0.47
N VAL A 183 -4.81 7.17 -0.35
CA VAL A 183 -5.58 7.68 0.79
C VAL A 183 -6.59 6.64 1.24
N GLY A 184 -6.81 6.56 2.54
CA GLY A 184 -7.83 5.69 3.10
C GLY A 184 -8.60 6.39 4.20
N ASP A 185 -9.89 6.04 4.31
CA ASP A 185 -10.78 6.51 5.37
C ASP A 185 -11.79 5.41 5.73
N SER A 186 -12.51 5.59 6.82
CA SER A 186 -13.50 4.64 7.31
C SER A 186 -14.81 5.34 7.64
N THR A 187 -15.92 4.66 7.35
CA THR A 187 -17.27 5.15 7.68
C THR A 187 -17.55 5.20 9.18
N ARG A 188 -16.63 4.71 10.01
CA ARG A 188 -16.78 4.61 11.47
C ARG A 188 -18.06 3.88 11.85
N ASP A 189 -19.03 4.59 12.43
CA ASP A 189 -20.30 4.01 12.94
C ASP A 189 -21.43 4.04 11.91
N ILE A 190 -21.18 4.52 10.67
CA ILE A 190 -22.19 4.54 9.63
C ILE A 190 -22.25 3.17 8.97
N GLY A 191 -23.41 2.54 9.01
CA GLY A 191 -23.66 1.28 8.31
C GLY A 191 -24.05 1.48 6.86
N LEU A 192 -23.54 0.63 5.97
CA LEU A 192 -23.95 0.52 4.58
C LEU A 192 -24.90 -0.68 4.43
N ALA A 193 -26.18 -0.41 4.27
CA ALA A 193 -27.18 -1.46 4.14
C ALA A 193 -26.96 -2.28 2.86
N THR A 194 -27.41 -3.54 2.90
CA THR A 194 -27.41 -4.45 1.74
C THR A 194 -28.03 -3.80 0.51
N GLY A 195 -27.36 -3.90 -0.64
CA GLY A 195 -27.81 -3.32 -1.91
C GLY A 195 -27.59 -1.81 -2.03
N ASN A 196 -27.19 -1.12 -0.97
CA ASN A 196 -26.96 0.31 -1.02
C ASN A 196 -25.54 0.65 -1.48
N THR A 197 -25.39 1.88 -1.97
CA THR A 197 -24.14 2.44 -2.44
C THR A 197 -23.76 3.65 -1.60
N LEU A 198 -22.46 3.76 -1.31
CA LEU A 198 -21.83 4.90 -0.65
C LEU A 198 -20.87 5.57 -1.64
N LEU A 199 -20.93 6.89 -1.72
CA LEU A 199 -19.92 7.70 -2.41
C LEU A 199 -18.97 8.29 -1.38
N MET A 200 -17.67 8.04 -1.55
CA MET A 200 -16.61 8.66 -0.76
C MET A 200 -15.74 9.54 -1.65
N ARG A 201 -15.30 10.67 -1.10
CA ARG A 201 -14.43 11.64 -1.76
C ARG A 201 -13.19 11.87 -0.91
N ALA A 202 -12.04 11.91 -1.53
CA ALA A 202 -10.79 12.31 -0.90
C ALA A 202 -10.07 13.33 -1.78
N PHE A 203 -9.76 14.48 -1.23
CA PHE A 203 -8.99 15.50 -1.90
C PHE A 203 -7.51 15.10 -1.93
N ILE A 204 -6.90 15.23 -3.09
CA ILE A 204 -5.44 15.18 -3.19
C ILE A 204 -4.95 16.58 -2.84
N ARG A 205 -4.13 16.70 -1.83
CA ARG A 205 -3.58 17.99 -1.40
C ARG A 205 -2.81 18.65 -2.54
N SER A 206 -2.95 19.95 -2.70
CA SER A 206 -2.30 20.70 -3.77
C SER A 206 -0.78 20.54 -3.77
N ASP A 207 -0.14 20.53 -2.58
CA ASP A 207 1.31 20.35 -2.47
C ASP A 207 1.79 18.93 -2.88
N ILE A 208 0.92 17.92 -2.79
CA ILE A 208 1.17 16.57 -3.34
C ILE A 208 1.01 16.60 -4.85
N MET A 209 -0.03 17.26 -5.38
CA MET A 209 -0.23 17.41 -6.83
C MET A 209 0.95 18.14 -7.46
N ASP A 210 1.39 19.27 -6.90
CA ASP A 210 2.57 19.99 -7.34
C ASP A 210 3.82 19.06 -7.36
N ALA A 211 4.00 18.21 -6.35
CA ALA A 211 5.13 17.28 -6.31
C ALA A 211 5.02 16.14 -7.34
N ILE A 212 3.83 15.69 -7.68
CA ILE A 212 3.57 14.73 -8.76
C ILE A 212 3.96 15.36 -10.11
N GLU A 213 3.50 16.59 -10.38
CA GLU A 213 3.81 17.34 -11.58
C GLU A 213 5.31 17.67 -11.71
N ASP A 214 5.95 18.09 -10.61
CA ASP A 214 7.40 18.35 -10.55
C ASP A 214 8.24 17.10 -10.85
N ALA A 215 7.72 15.91 -10.51
CA ALA A 215 8.31 14.63 -10.87
C ALA A 215 8.07 14.23 -12.34
N GLY A 216 7.32 15.03 -13.10
CA GLY A 216 6.97 14.77 -14.50
C GLY A 216 5.90 13.70 -14.66
N ALA A 217 5.10 13.43 -13.63
CA ALA A 217 4.00 12.47 -13.65
C ALA A 217 2.65 13.20 -13.66
N GLU A 218 1.60 12.52 -14.09
CA GLU A 218 0.23 13.02 -14.15
C GLU A 218 -0.71 11.90 -13.69
N VAL A 219 -1.75 12.26 -12.94
CA VAL A 219 -2.77 11.27 -12.53
C VAL A 219 -3.65 10.94 -13.72
N ALA A 220 -3.63 9.68 -14.13
CA ALA A 220 -4.40 9.17 -15.27
C ALA A 220 -5.52 8.21 -14.88
N ALA A 221 -5.40 7.55 -13.73
CA ALA A 221 -6.36 6.57 -13.26
C ALA A 221 -6.49 6.57 -11.74
N ALA A 222 -7.63 6.07 -11.25
CA ALA A 222 -7.86 5.80 -9.85
C ALA A 222 -8.35 4.37 -9.63
N GLU A 223 -7.95 3.79 -8.52
CA GLU A 223 -8.39 2.49 -8.04
C GLU A 223 -8.99 2.62 -6.64
N ALA A 224 -9.90 1.74 -6.28
CA ALA A 224 -10.41 1.66 -4.91
C ALA A 224 -10.47 0.22 -4.43
N MET A 225 -10.24 0.05 -3.14
CA MET A 225 -10.65 -1.13 -2.40
C MET A 225 -11.55 -0.72 -1.24
N ALA A 226 -12.54 -1.54 -0.96
CA ALA A 226 -13.40 -1.35 0.19
C ALA A 226 -13.61 -2.68 0.91
N TYR A 227 -13.61 -2.65 2.23
CA TYR A 227 -13.76 -3.84 3.04
C TYR A 227 -14.31 -3.49 4.44
N ARG A 228 -14.81 -4.50 5.13
CA ARG A 228 -15.05 -4.46 6.57
C ARG A 228 -14.27 -5.57 7.26
N VAL A 229 -13.88 -5.34 8.49
CA VAL A 229 -13.37 -6.37 9.38
C VAL A 229 -14.56 -6.95 10.15
N VAL A 230 -14.68 -8.26 10.19
CA VAL A 230 -15.71 -8.98 10.92
C VAL A 230 -15.02 -9.84 11.96
N ASP A 231 -15.44 -9.70 13.21
CA ASP A 231 -15.06 -10.60 14.27
C ASP A 231 -15.81 -11.93 14.08
N THR A 232 -15.10 -13.04 14.03
CA THR A 232 -15.71 -14.36 13.79
C THR A 232 -16.18 -15.04 15.07
N ASP A 233 -15.93 -14.43 16.24
CA ASP A 233 -16.34 -14.95 17.55
C ASP A 233 -17.75 -14.45 17.99
N ASP A 234 -18.47 -13.66 17.14
CA ASP A 234 -19.82 -13.16 17.40
C ASP A 234 -20.94 -14.07 16.85
#